data_f3604f2f652b239e9b419121017cfe6c
#
_entry.id   f3604f2f652b239e9b419121017cfe6c
#
_cell.length_a   1.000
_cell.length_b   1.000
_cell.length_c   1.000
_cell.angle_alpha   90.00
_cell.angle_beta   90.00
_cell.angle_gamma   90.00
#
_symmetry.space_group_name_H-M   'P 1'
#
loop_
_entity.id
_entity.type
_entity.pdbx_description
1 polymer ?
#
loop_
_entity_poly.entity_id
_entity_poly.type
_entity_poly.pdbx_seq_one_letter_code
_entity_poly.pdbx_strand_id
1 'polypeptide(L)'
;MRLLFLELVKGGKGDELDAKIDSLLASNESNLEVRAFYSWYLKKTGRGYNTGLENKHNKETLTNYDSRDTYALISLANMYRTIAREIKPKTEQDQQKKKTSYHRAAQLFHKALSTDPKNAFAAQGIAIIFAEEKKQSQALEIFRRVRDAVDNYSVHINLGHCLCELGQYSKAIQEYQIALARFSDETKDSRTLSLIGRAWFLRGGAEKSLESYIKALELSNKALEVAENNKAKKLIPTLKFNVSFVKFNIAQFVLKLDVSKRAVDDITKAITGLEEAIDVLNELANDANPPVQPEMLKQRASMGTNTLKKQLERLLKEQEEYESKFKHKIEEALRIREVEKAKAALEEKKRLEEQEKKEAEMKIEYDRLQQQAKQWEADREQNLIYEEEEKKTKKKKNAVWTDEEASGDEDGEKAKKKKTKAKRSRRKAVVDDDDEEASVKTPKKRKLTKASSKIKSAEVIEDSDEDMDDFDESKLDDDNEEDDALEKAEANIDGVSDDDKDDEDEGLF
;
A
#
# COMPACT_ATOMS: atom_id res chain seq x y z
N MET A 1 26.37 -7.21 15.72
CA MET A 1 25.36 -7.92 16.54
C MET A 1 24.34 -8.69 15.72
N ARG A 2 23.52 -8.08 14.84
CA ARG A 2 22.50 -8.80 14.03
C ARG A 2 23.08 -9.92 13.15
N LEU A 3 24.24 -9.73 12.54
CA LEU A 3 24.92 -10.76 11.75
C LEU A 3 25.39 -11.92 12.63
N LEU A 4 25.98 -11.61 13.78
CA LEU A 4 26.39 -12.64 14.76
C LEU A 4 25.19 -13.45 15.26
N PHE A 5 24.05 -12.80 15.50
CA PHE A 5 22.80 -13.47 15.82
C PHE A 5 22.35 -14.45 14.73
N LEU A 6 22.35 -14.01 13.46
CA LEU A 6 21.95 -14.85 12.34
C LEU A 6 22.86 -16.08 12.16
N GLU A 7 24.16 -15.92 12.40
CA GLU A 7 25.14 -17.03 12.37
C GLU A 7 24.91 -18.02 13.51
N LEU A 8 24.65 -17.51 14.73
CA LEU A 8 24.40 -18.36 15.89
C LEU A 8 23.06 -19.11 15.82
N VAL A 9 22.02 -18.47 15.29
CA VAL A 9 20.71 -19.13 15.04
C VAL A 9 20.84 -20.25 14.01
N LYS A 10 21.63 -20.04 12.96
CA LYS A 10 21.94 -21.08 11.96
C LYS A 10 22.71 -22.27 12.57
N GLY A 11 23.49 -22.02 13.60
CA GLY A 11 24.28 -23.04 14.30
C GLY A 11 23.49 -23.86 15.35
N GLY A 12 22.20 -23.58 15.59
CA GLY A 12 21.34 -24.36 16.51
C GLY A 12 21.66 -24.22 18.00
N LYS A 13 22.36 -23.14 18.40
CA LYS A 13 22.81 -22.88 19.79
C LYS A 13 21.91 -21.83 20.48
N GLY A 14 20.60 -22.04 20.52
CA GLY A 14 19.62 -21.08 21.07
C GLY A 14 19.92 -20.65 22.51
N ASP A 15 20.11 -21.63 23.43
CA ASP A 15 20.29 -21.37 24.86
C ASP A 15 21.60 -20.64 25.18
N GLU A 16 22.69 -20.99 24.48
CA GLU A 16 23.97 -20.29 24.62
C GLU A 16 23.90 -18.84 24.11
N LEU A 17 23.11 -18.62 23.07
CA LEU A 17 22.87 -17.30 22.51
C LEU A 17 22.05 -16.45 23.48
N ASP A 18 21.00 -17.01 24.06
CA ASP A 18 20.15 -16.37 25.06
C ASP A 18 21.01 -15.86 26.24
N ALA A 19 21.83 -16.73 26.82
CA ALA A 19 22.70 -16.37 27.92
C ALA A 19 23.70 -15.26 27.57
N LYS A 20 24.25 -15.28 26.36
CA LYS A 20 25.17 -14.23 25.88
C LYS A 20 24.48 -12.89 25.69
N ILE A 21 23.26 -12.89 25.17
CA ILE A 21 22.51 -11.66 24.95
C ILE A 21 22.03 -11.07 26.27
N ASP A 22 21.60 -11.90 27.23
CA ASP A 22 21.25 -11.45 28.57
C ASP A 22 22.47 -10.85 29.30
N SER A 23 23.65 -11.46 29.18
CA SER A 23 24.89 -10.92 29.74
C SER A 23 25.32 -9.61 29.07
N LEU A 24 25.08 -9.48 27.76
CA LEU A 24 25.34 -8.24 27.03
C LEU A 24 24.44 -7.10 27.52
N LEU A 25 23.15 -7.38 27.75
CA LEU A 25 22.23 -6.40 28.32
C LEU A 25 22.66 -6.02 29.73
N ALA A 26 22.92 -7.00 30.60
CA ALA A 26 23.36 -6.76 31.99
C ALA A 26 24.65 -5.94 32.09
N SER A 27 25.56 -6.11 31.12
CA SER A 27 26.80 -5.34 31.08
C SER A 27 26.65 -3.91 30.51
N ASN A 28 25.53 -3.63 29.86
CA ASN A 28 25.30 -2.37 29.13
C ASN A 28 23.82 -1.90 29.30
N GLU A 29 23.30 -1.95 30.50
CA GLU A 29 21.88 -1.68 30.80
C GLU A 29 21.38 -0.32 30.32
N SER A 30 22.22 0.73 30.41
CA SER A 30 21.88 2.10 30.00
C SER A 30 22.10 2.37 28.51
N ASN A 31 22.64 1.42 27.75
CA ASN A 31 22.90 1.63 26.32
C ASN A 31 21.64 1.36 25.49
N LEU A 32 21.03 2.42 24.95
CA LEU A 32 19.78 2.35 24.18
C LEU A 32 19.88 1.46 22.93
N GLU A 33 21.04 1.41 22.25
CA GLU A 33 21.24 0.52 21.09
C GLU A 33 21.23 -0.95 21.50
N VAL A 34 21.80 -1.27 22.66
CA VAL A 34 21.77 -2.64 23.22
C VAL A 34 20.34 -3.00 23.63
N ARG A 35 19.63 -2.07 24.27
CA ARG A 35 18.22 -2.28 24.67
C ARG A 35 17.33 -2.46 23.43
N ALA A 36 17.47 -1.65 22.40
CA ALA A 36 16.73 -1.80 21.13
C ALA A 36 17.05 -3.14 20.43
N PHE A 37 18.33 -3.57 20.47
CA PHE A 37 18.71 -4.87 19.94
C PHE A 37 18.11 -6.01 20.75
N TYR A 38 18.05 -5.91 22.07
CA TYR A 38 17.44 -6.90 22.94
C TYR A 38 15.93 -7.03 22.69
N SER A 39 15.22 -5.91 22.57
CA SER A 39 13.80 -5.90 22.21
C SER A 39 13.56 -6.57 20.83
N TRP A 40 14.36 -6.22 19.82
CA TRP A 40 14.31 -6.88 18.52
C TRP A 40 14.57 -8.40 18.60
N TYR A 41 15.52 -8.80 19.44
CA TYR A 41 15.86 -10.19 19.66
C TYR A 41 14.69 -10.96 20.29
N LEU A 42 14.08 -10.44 21.34
CA LEU A 42 12.90 -11.04 22.00
C LEU A 42 11.75 -11.24 21.00
N LYS A 43 11.48 -10.21 20.20
CA LYS A 43 10.45 -10.28 19.15
C LYS A 43 10.77 -11.33 18.09
N LYS A 44 12.02 -11.40 17.65
CA LYS A 44 12.44 -12.29 16.56
C LYS A 44 12.46 -13.76 16.96
N THR A 45 12.76 -14.05 18.22
CA THR A 45 12.82 -15.41 18.78
C THR A 45 11.51 -15.88 19.41
N GLY A 46 10.55 -14.96 19.63
CA GLY A 46 9.35 -15.23 20.42
C GLY A 46 9.65 -15.50 21.89
N ARG A 47 10.87 -15.24 22.36
CA ARG A 47 11.30 -15.50 23.74
C ARG A 47 10.49 -14.67 24.73
N GLY A 48 9.83 -15.36 25.66
CA GLY A 48 8.99 -14.70 26.67
C GLY A 48 7.74 -14.05 26.09
N TYR A 49 7.27 -14.52 24.95
CA TYR A 49 6.04 -14.03 24.32
C TYR A 49 4.85 -14.07 25.29
N ASN A 50 4.59 -15.22 25.90
CA ASN A 50 3.50 -15.40 26.88
C ASN A 50 3.65 -14.58 28.17
N THR A 51 4.83 -14.03 28.44
CA THR A 51 5.10 -13.19 29.62
C THR A 51 5.14 -11.71 29.29
N GLY A 52 4.96 -11.35 28.03
CA GLY A 52 5.04 -9.97 27.56
C GLY A 52 6.43 -9.33 27.80
N LEU A 53 7.50 -10.14 27.79
CA LEU A 53 8.84 -9.69 28.19
C LEU A 53 9.36 -8.55 27.31
N GLU A 54 9.09 -8.57 25.99
CA GLU A 54 9.43 -7.48 25.10
C GLU A 54 8.77 -6.17 25.53
N ASN A 55 7.47 -6.23 25.86
CA ASN A 55 6.69 -5.07 26.26
C ASN A 55 7.17 -4.50 27.60
N LYS A 56 7.43 -5.37 28.58
CA LYS A 56 8.01 -4.98 29.89
C LYS A 56 9.37 -4.32 29.70
N HIS A 57 10.23 -4.88 28.88
CA HIS A 57 11.55 -4.31 28.57
C HIS A 57 11.45 -2.94 27.90
N ASN A 58 10.54 -2.76 26.93
CA ASN A 58 10.34 -1.48 26.27
C ASN A 58 9.72 -0.41 27.22
N LYS A 59 8.74 -0.81 28.07
CA LYS A 59 8.18 0.07 29.12
C LYS A 59 9.31 0.51 30.07
N GLU A 60 10.12 -0.43 30.55
CA GLU A 60 11.27 -0.14 31.41
C GLU A 60 12.27 0.81 30.73
N THR A 61 12.55 0.63 29.43
CA THR A 61 13.43 1.53 28.68
C THR A 61 12.92 2.97 28.72
N LEU A 62 11.61 3.16 28.50
CA LEU A 62 11.00 4.50 28.51
C LEU A 62 10.89 5.13 29.90
N THR A 63 10.75 4.31 30.97
CA THR A 63 10.57 4.79 32.34
C THR A 63 11.92 5.09 33.01
N ASN A 64 12.91 4.20 32.86
CA ASN A 64 14.12 4.22 33.68
C ASN A 64 15.34 4.79 32.93
N TYR A 65 15.34 4.81 31.57
CA TYR A 65 16.54 5.17 30.81
C TYR A 65 16.31 6.38 29.90
N ASP A 66 15.39 6.30 28.95
CA ASP A 66 15.07 7.42 28.04
C ASP A 66 13.61 7.40 27.59
N SER A 67 12.82 8.35 28.11
CA SER A 67 11.39 8.50 27.76
C SER A 67 11.14 8.85 26.30
N ARG A 68 12.19 9.18 25.53
CA ARG A 68 12.14 9.57 24.11
C ARG A 68 12.76 8.52 23.18
N ASP A 69 13.15 7.36 23.70
CA ASP A 69 13.70 6.31 22.83
C ASP A 69 12.70 5.89 21.75
N THR A 70 13.02 6.25 20.51
CA THR A 70 12.12 6.06 19.35
C THR A 70 11.84 4.60 19.05
N TYR A 71 12.80 3.70 19.32
CA TYR A 71 12.60 2.27 19.09
C TYR A 71 11.57 1.68 20.05
N ALA A 72 11.71 1.96 21.35
CA ALA A 72 10.78 1.48 22.37
C ALA A 72 9.38 2.08 22.18
N LEU A 73 9.29 3.39 21.84
CA LEU A 73 8.02 4.05 21.53
C LEU A 73 7.30 3.37 20.35
N ILE A 74 8.00 3.12 19.24
CA ILE A 74 7.41 2.47 18.05
C ILE A 74 7.04 1.01 18.34
N SER A 75 7.84 0.29 19.11
CA SER A 75 7.57 -1.10 19.46
C SER A 75 6.28 -1.21 20.30
N LEU A 76 6.15 -0.40 21.36
CA LEU A 76 4.94 -0.35 22.18
C LEU A 76 3.72 0.15 21.38
N ALA A 77 3.89 1.15 20.53
CA ALA A 77 2.80 1.61 19.66
C ALA A 77 2.29 0.49 18.75
N ASN A 78 3.18 -0.29 18.16
CA ASN A 78 2.80 -1.45 17.36
C ASN A 78 2.08 -2.54 18.19
N MET A 79 2.50 -2.76 19.43
CA MET A 79 1.81 -3.67 20.34
C MET A 79 0.35 -3.21 20.57
N TYR A 80 0.14 -1.94 20.98
CA TYR A 80 -1.24 -1.44 21.21
C TYR A 80 -2.10 -1.47 19.93
N ARG A 81 -1.49 -1.23 18.76
CA ARG A 81 -2.17 -1.38 17.48
C ARG A 81 -2.58 -2.83 17.22
N THR A 82 -1.71 -3.80 17.50
CA THR A 82 -2.03 -5.23 17.36
C THR A 82 -3.16 -5.64 18.31
N ILE A 83 -3.09 -5.26 19.59
CA ILE A 83 -4.18 -5.48 20.55
C ILE A 83 -5.50 -4.91 20.04
N ALA A 84 -5.49 -3.67 19.52
CA ALA A 84 -6.69 -3.05 18.97
C ALA A 84 -7.27 -3.82 17.77
N ARG A 85 -6.42 -4.41 16.92
CA ARG A 85 -6.84 -5.22 15.77
C ARG A 85 -7.49 -6.53 16.22
N GLU A 86 -6.93 -7.20 17.20
CA GLU A 86 -7.40 -8.49 17.73
C GLU A 86 -8.75 -8.38 18.46
N ILE A 87 -9.07 -7.22 19.05
CA ILE A 87 -10.35 -6.99 19.69
C ILE A 87 -11.48 -7.06 18.65
N LYS A 88 -12.28 -8.15 18.71
CA LYS A 88 -13.52 -8.30 17.94
C LYS A 88 -14.66 -7.57 18.69
N PRO A 89 -15.12 -6.40 18.22
CA PRO A 89 -16.04 -5.55 18.99
C PRO A 89 -17.45 -6.18 19.03
N LYS A 90 -17.72 -6.99 20.01
CA LYS A 90 -19.06 -7.58 20.27
C LYS A 90 -19.90 -6.73 21.22
N THR A 91 -19.26 -6.02 22.12
CA THR A 91 -19.91 -5.14 23.10
C THR A 91 -19.45 -3.70 22.94
N GLU A 92 -20.18 -2.75 23.55
CA GLU A 92 -19.75 -1.34 23.56
C GLU A 92 -18.44 -1.16 24.33
N GLN A 93 -18.21 -1.96 25.37
CA GLN A 93 -16.94 -1.97 26.10
C GLN A 93 -15.77 -2.42 25.21
N ASP A 94 -15.96 -3.43 24.36
CA ASP A 94 -14.93 -3.89 23.42
C ASP A 94 -14.62 -2.79 22.40
N GLN A 95 -15.64 -2.07 21.91
CA GLN A 95 -15.45 -0.94 21.03
C GLN A 95 -14.64 0.18 21.69
N GLN A 96 -14.92 0.46 22.96
CA GLN A 96 -14.19 1.48 23.72
C GLN A 96 -12.75 1.05 23.97
N LYS A 97 -12.48 -0.19 24.38
CA LYS A 97 -11.13 -0.74 24.53
C LYS A 97 -10.34 -0.66 23.23
N LYS A 98 -10.97 -1.03 22.11
CA LYS A 98 -10.36 -0.93 20.78
C LYS A 98 -9.95 0.52 20.45
N LYS A 99 -10.84 1.49 20.67
CA LYS A 99 -10.55 2.92 20.46
C LYS A 99 -9.45 3.42 21.37
N THR A 100 -9.46 3.07 22.65
CA THR A 100 -8.42 3.44 23.61
C THR A 100 -7.06 2.89 23.19
N SER A 101 -7.01 1.63 22.74
CA SER A 101 -5.77 1.02 22.27
C SER A 101 -5.22 1.72 21.03
N TYR A 102 -6.07 2.06 20.03
CA TYR A 102 -5.63 2.87 18.88
C TYR A 102 -5.16 4.25 19.30
N HIS A 103 -5.85 4.89 20.23
CA HIS A 103 -5.46 6.21 20.73
C HIS A 103 -4.08 6.17 21.41
N ARG A 104 -3.84 5.21 22.29
CA ARG A 104 -2.51 4.99 22.92
C ARG A 104 -1.41 4.74 21.86
N ALA A 105 -1.69 3.88 20.88
CA ALA A 105 -0.77 3.65 19.79
C ALA A 105 -0.45 4.95 19.02
N ALA A 106 -1.46 5.76 18.70
CA ALA A 106 -1.27 7.04 18.01
C ALA A 106 -0.46 8.03 18.83
N GLN A 107 -0.70 8.15 20.15
CA GLN A 107 0.09 8.99 21.04
C GLN A 107 1.57 8.61 21.06
N LEU A 108 1.88 7.32 21.16
CA LEU A 108 3.25 6.83 21.14
C LEU A 108 3.95 7.08 19.79
N PHE A 109 3.25 6.86 18.67
CA PHE A 109 3.79 7.21 17.34
C PHE A 109 4.00 8.72 17.20
N HIS A 110 3.08 9.52 17.70
CA HIS A 110 3.23 10.99 17.68
C HIS A 110 4.42 11.43 18.56
N LYS A 111 4.59 10.85 19.75
CA LYS A 111 5.76 11.11 20.59
C LYS A 111 7.08 10.72 19.88
N ALA A 112 7.11 9.62 19.16
CA ALA A 112 8.25 9.24 18.34
C ALA A 112 8.52 10.26 17.20
N LEU A 113 7.47 10.77 16.54
CA LEU A 113 7.61 11.80 15.49
C LEU A 113 8.00 13.16 16.04
N SER A 114 7.59 13.53 17.26
CA SER A 114 8.04 14.77 17.90
C SER A 114 9.54 14.72 18.26
N THR A 115 10.07 13.53 18.50
CA THR A 115 11.52 13.32 18.72
C THR A 115 12.27 13.26 17.39
N ASP A 116 11.76 12.50 16.42
CA ASP A 116 12.33 12.36 15.09
C ASP A 116 11.25 12.57 14.00
N PRO A 117 11.05 13.81 13.51
CA PRO A 117 10.03 14.14 12.52
C PRO A 117 10.19 13.41 11.18
N LYS A 118 11.36 12.83 10.90
CA LYS A 118 11.63 12.07 9.68
C LYS A 118 11.45 10.55 9.85
N ASN A 119 10.95 10.10 10.98
CA ASN A 119 10.79 8.68 11.26
C ASN A 119 9.68 8.07 10.41
N ALA A 120 10.05 7.43 9.33
CA ALA A 120 9.12 6.80 8.40
C ALA A 120 8.31 5.65 9.03
N PHE A 121 8.87 4.93 10.01
CA PHE A 121 8.17 3.82 10.67
C PHE A 121 7.06 4.32 11.60
N ALA A 122 7.28 5.40 12.32
CA ALA A 122 6.25 6.03 13.15
C ALA A 122 5.14 6.64 12.27
N ALA A 123 5.50 7.32 11.17
CA ALA A 123 4.53 7.83 10.20
C ALA A 123 3.71 6.71 9.55
N GLN A 124 4.36 5.60 9.19
CA GLN A 124 3.66 4.41 8.67
C GLN A 124 2.69 3.83 9.71
N GLY A 125 3.07 3.79 10.99
CA GLY A 125 2.20 3.34 12.08
C GLY A 125 0.93 4.16 12.19
N ILE A 126 1.02 5.49 12.14
CA ILE A 126 -0.14 6.40 12.12
C ILE A 126 -1.01 6.16 10.87
N ALA A 127 -0.39 6.00 9.71
CA ALA A 127 -1.13 5.73 8.47
C ALA A 127 -1.92 4.42 8.54
N ILE A 128 -1.37 3.37 9.16
CA ILE A 128 -2.08 2.11 9.38
C ILE A 128 -3.30 2.33 10.30
N ILE A 129 -3.15 3.10 11.40
CA ILE A 129 -4.27 3.41 12.29
C ILE A 129 -5.38 4.14 11.52
N PHE A 130 -5.05 5.15 10.70
CA PHE A 130 -6.05 5.82 9.86
C PHE A 130 -6.74 4.87 8.90
N ALA A 131 -6.01 3.95 8.27
CA ALA A 131 -6.60 2.94 7.39
C ALA A 131 -7.58 2.02 8.15
N GLU A 132 -7.21 1.54 9.33
CA GLU A 132 -8.05 0.69 10.18
C GLU A 132 -9.28 1.43 10.72
N GLU A 133 -9.18 2.76 10.95
CA GLU A 133 -10.31 3.63 11.28
C GLU A 133 -11.18 4.05 10.07
N LYS A 134 -10.95 3.45 8.90
CA LYS A 134 -11.67 3.75 7.64
C LYS A 134 -11.39 5.15 7.06
N LYS A 135 -10.34 5.83 7.49
CA LYS A 135 -9.86 7.12 6.96
C LYS A 135 -8.85 6.90 5.82
N GLN A 136 -9.26 6.16 4.79
CA GLN A 136 -8.37 5.65 3.74
C GLN A 136 -7.65 6.75 2.95
N SER A 137 -8.30 7.89 2.68
CA SER A 137 -7.70 8.99 1.93
C SER A 137 -6.53 9.62 2.68
N GLN A 138 -6.69 9.82 4.01
CA GLN A 138 -5.63 10.36 4.86
C GLN A 138 -4.47 9.36 4.99
N ALA A 139 -4.79 8.09 5.20
CA ALA A 139 -3.78 7.01 5.23
C ALA A 139 -2.97 6.97 3.94
N LEU A 140 -3.64 7.04 2.78
CA LEU A 140 -3.01 7.03 1.46
C LEU A 140 -2.00 8.17 1.27
N GLU A 141 -2.33 9.38 1.72
CA GLU A 141 -1.44 10.53 1.63
C GLU A 141 -0.17 10.34 2.45
N ILE A 142 -0.31 9.85 3.70
CA ILE A 142 0.84 9.57 4.55
C ILE A 142 1.69 8.43 3.97
N PHE A 143 1.08 7.32 3.51
CA PHE A 143 1.83 6.23 2.90
C PHE A 143 2.62 6.65 1.66
N ARG A 144 2.10 7.58 0.84
CA ARG A 144 2.85 8.14 -0.30
C ARG A 144 4.11 8.88 0.17
N ARG A 145 3.99 9.74 1.19
CA ARG A 145 5.14 10.44 1.77
C ARG A 145 6.15 9.46 2.39
N VAL A 146 5.65 8.42 3.06
CA VAL A 146 6.51 7.36 3.63
C VAL A 146 7.25 6.60 2.52
N ARG A 147 6.58 6.26 1.40
CA ARG A 147 7.20 5.61 0.25
C ARG A 147 8.34 6.47 -0.33
N ASP A 148 8.11 7.77 -0.46
CA ASP A 148 9.10 8.70 -1.01
C ASP A 148 10.34 8.83 -0.08
N ALA A 149 10.19 8.53 1.22
CA ALA A 149 11.28 8.52 2.20
C ALA A 149 11.95 7.14 2.35
N VAL A 150 11.15 6.07 2.36
CA VAL A 150 11.61 4.68 2.58
C VAL A 150 10.84 3.76 1.65
N ASP A 151 11.49 3.39 0.55
CA ASP A 151 10.94 2.44 -0.42
C ASP A 151 11.17 1.01 0.08
N ASN A 152 10.10 0.35 0.54
CA ASN A 152 10.15 -1.01 1.06
C ASN A 152 8.86 -1.78 0.76
N TYR A 153 8.93 -3.12 0.89
CA TYR A 153 7.83 -4.05 0.66
C TYR A 153 6.54 -3.64 1.39
N SER A 154 6.61 -3.38 2.70
CA SER A 154 5.41 -3.14 3.50
C SER A 154 4.66 -1.85 3.12
N VAL A 155 5.38 -0.84 2.65
CA VAL A 155 4.77 0.43 2.21
C VAL A 155 3.94 0.21 0.95
N HIS A 156 4.46 -0.54 -0.02
CA HIS A 156 3.71 -0.85 -1.25
C HIS A 156 2.49 -1.72 -0.97
N ILE A 157 2.61 -2.70 -0.07
CA ILE A 157 1.46 -3.52 0.37
C ILE A 157 0.38 -2.63 1.01
N ASN A 158 0.75 -1.76 1.94
CA ASN A 158 -0.20 -0.87 2.60
C ASN A 158 -0.84 0.16 1.64
N LEU A 159 -0.06 0.69 0.68
CA LEU A 159 -0.60 1.51 -0.41
C LEU A 159 -1.63 0.74 -1.23
N GLY A 160 -1.31 -0.50 -1.61
CA GLY A 160 -2.21 -1.38 -2.33
C GLY A 160 -3.53 -1.61 -1.57
N HIS A 161 -3.47 -1.87 -0.27
CA HIS A 161 -4.66 -2.03 0.57
C HIS A 161 -5.54 -0.77 0.58
N CYS A 162 -4.95 0.42 0.84
CA CYS A 162 -5.71 1.67 0.82
C CYS A 162 -6.33 1.97 -0.55
N LEU A 163 -5.61 1.68 -1.63
CA LEU A 163 -6.10 1.87 -2.99
C LEU A 163 -7.25 0.92 -3.34
N CYS A 164 -7.21 -0.34 -2.86
CA CYS A 164 -8.31 -1.30 -2.99
C CYS A 164 -9.57 -0.79 -2.28
N GLU A 165 -9.45 -0.33 -1.03
CA GLU A 165 -10.57 0.19 -0.27
C GLU A 165 -11.18 1.47 -0.88
N LEU A 166 -10.36 2.27 -1.59
CA LEU A 166 -10.79 3.43 -2.36
C LEU A 166 -11.33 3.09 -3.77
N GLY A 167 -11.42 1.81 -4.13
CA GLY A 167 -11.87 1.38 -5.45
C GLY A 167 -10.89 1.64 -6.60
N GLN A 168 -9.64 2.03 -6.31
CA GLN A 168 -8.59 2.30 -7.30
C GLN A 168 -7.80 1.03 -7.64
N TYR A 169 -8.51 -0.03 -8.05
CA TYR A 169 -7.96 -1.39 -8.20
C TYR A 169 -6.75 -1.48 -9.12
N SER A 170 -6.75 -0.77 -10.25
CA SER A 170 -5.62 -0.78 -11.18
C SER A 170 -4.33 -0.28 -10.57
N LYS A 171 -4.40 0.78 -9.73
CA LYS A 171 -3.24 1.30 -9.01
C LYS A 171 -2.83 0.37 -7.87
N ALA A 172 -3.80 -0.24 -7.19
CA ALA A 172 -3.51 -1.24 -6.15
C ALA A 172 -2.74 -2.43 -6.72
N ILE A 173 -3.17 -2.95 -7.88
CA ILE A 173 -2.47 -4.03 -8.59
C ILE A 173 -1.03 -3.61 -8.91
N GLN A 174 -0.81 -2.38 -9.40
CA GLN A 174 0.54 -1.87 -9.68
C GLN A 174 1.43 -1.84 -8.44
N GLU A 175 0.92 -1.32 -7.31
CA GLU A 175 1.68 -1.27 -6.05
C GLU A 175 2.04 -2.67 -5.56
N TYR A 176 1.12 -3.63 -5.60
CA TYR A 176 1.40 -5.02 -5.24
C TYR A 176 2.41 -5.68 -6.20
N GLN A 177 2.32 -5.40 -7.51
CA GLN A 177 3.29 -5.89 -8.50
C GLN A 177 4.69 -5.32 -8.26
N ILE A 178 4.80 -4.04 -7.87
CA ILE A 178 6.08 -3.43 -7.47
C ILE A 178 6.63 -4.13 -6.22
N ALA A 179 5.77 -4.38 -5.21
CA ALA A 179 6.18 -5.10 -4.00
C ALA A 179 6.75 -6.49 -4.35
N LEU A 180 6.06 -7.22 -5.22
CA LEU A 180 6.46 -8.56 -5.65
C LEU A 180 7.77 -8.53 -6.45
N ALA A 181 7.87 -7.64 -7.45
CA ALA A 181 9.00 -7.63 -8.38
C ALA A 181 10.30 -7.08 -7.77
N ARG A 182 10.21 -6.11 -6.85
CA ARG A 182 11.41 -5.42 -6.32
C ARG A 182 11.88 -5.96 -4.98
N PHE A 183 10.99 -6.46 -4.15
CA PHE A 183 11.29 -6.80 -2.76
C PHE A 183 11.05 -8.26 -2.41
N SER A 184 10.44 -9.03 -3.28
CA SER A 184 10.09 -10.41 -3.04
C SER A 184 10.44 -11.30 -4.23
N ASP A 185 10.27 -12.60 -4.06
CA ASP A 185 10.47 -13.60 -5.10
C ASP A 185 9.10 -14.21 -5.45
N GLU A 186 8.66 -14.03 -6.68
CA GLU A 186 7.37 -14.54 -7.17
C GLU A 186 7.17 -16.04 -6.92
N THR A 187 8.28 -16.79 -6.87
CA THR A 187 8.26 -18.23 -6.59
C THR A 187 8.07 -18.56 -5.11
N LYS A 188 8.10 -17.55 -4.23
CA LYS A 188 8.03 -17.75 -2.78
C LYS A 188 6.92 -16.95 -2.11
N ASP A 189 6.47 -15.86 -2.74
CA ASP A 189 5.49 -14.94 -2.15
C ASP A 189 4.06 -15.23 -2.61
N SER A 190 3.48 -16.29 -2.06
CA SER A 190 2.08 -16.64 -2.30
C SER A 190 1.11 -15.61 -1.74
N ARG A 191 1.48 -14.86 -0.69
CA ARG A 191 0.63 -13.82 -0.10
C ARG A 191 0.42 -12.66 -1.05
N THR A 192 1.49 -12.08 -1.59
CA THR A 192 1.36 -10.98 -2.54
C THR A 192 0.62 -11.38 -3.81
N LEU A 193 0.86 -12.60 -4.32
CA LEU A 193 0.08 -13.14 -5.45
C LEU A 193 -1.42 -13.21 -5.12
N SER A 194 -1.78 -13.65 -3.91
CA SER A 194 -3.17 -13.67 -3.45
C SER A 194 -3.77 -12.26 -3.36
N LEU A 195 -3.02 -11.26 -2.88
CA LEU A 195 -3.46 -9.86 -2.84
C LEU A 195 -3.71 -9.28 -4.25
N ILE A 196 -2.84 -9.59 -5.20
CA ILE A 196 -3.06 -9.20 -6.61
C ILE A 196 -4.32 -9.88 -7.15
N GLY A 197 -4.50 -11.18 -6.88
CA GLY A 197 -5.72 -11.92 -7.24
C GLY A 197 -6.97 -11.28 -6.66
N ARG A 198 -6.95 -10.92 -5.37
CA ARG A 198 -8.04 -10.19 -4.70
C ARG A 198 -8.35 -8.85 -5.37
N ALA A 199 -7.33 -8.07 -5.71
CA ALA A 199 -7.52 -6.79 -6.37
C ALA A 199 -8.16 -6.94 -7.77
N TRP A 200 -7.77 -7.96 -8.54
CA TRP A 200 -8.42 -8.31 -9.81
C TRP A 200 -9.85 -8.78 -9.61
N PHE A 201 -10.13 -9.55 -8.56
CA PHE A 201 -11.48 -9.98 -8.21
C PHE A 201 -12.41 -8.79 -7.91
N LEU A 202 -11.96 -7.85 -7.06
CA LEU A 202 -12.71 -6.64 -6.72
C LEU A 202 -12.93 -5.75 -7.96
N ARG A 203 -11.91 -5.64 -8.81
CA ARG A 203 -12.00 -4.96 -10.10
C ARG A 203 -13.07 -5.61 -11.01
N GLY A 204 -13.08 -6.94 -11.08
CA GLY A 204 -14.06 -7.70 -11.84
C GLY A 204 -15.50 -7.42 -11.41
N GLY A 205 -15.73 -7.30 -10.10
CA GLY A 205 -17.03 -6.92 -9.54
C GLY A 205 -17.45 -5.50 -9.88
N ALA A 206 -16.53 -4.56 -9.77
CA ALA A 206 -16.79 -3.14 -10.04
C ALA A 206 -17.00 -2.85 -11.54
N GLU A 207 -16.14 -3.39 -12.40
CA GLU A 207 -16.18 -3.18 -13.84
C GLU A 207 -17.13 -4.18 -14.56
N LYS A 208 -17.70 -5.15 -13.85
CA LYS A 208 -18.51 -6.24 -14.39
C LYS A 208 -17.80 -6.95 -15.55
N SER A 209 -16.54 -7.31 -15.35
CA SER A 209 -15.66 -7.91 -16.36
C SER A 209 -15.33 -9.35 -16.02
N LEU A 210 -15.76 -10.29 -16.90
CA LEU A 210 -15.39 -11.70 -16.78
C LEU A 210 -13.88 -11.91 -16.89
N GLU A 211 -13.21 -11.15 -17.76
CA GLU A 211 -11.76 -11.22 -17.94
C GLU A 211 -11.00 -10.92 -16.65
N SER A 212 -11.46 -9.92 -15.88
CA SER A 212 -10.85 -9.58 -14.59
C SER A 212 -11.03 -10.71 -13.57
N TYR A 213 -12.17 -11.40 -13.56
CA TYR A 213 -12.38 -12.57 -12.71
C TYR A 213 -11.50 -13.77 -13.14
N ILE A 214 -11.28 -13.97 -14.44
CA ILE A 214 -10.39 -15.02 -14.95
C ILE A 214 -8.95 -14.74 -14.50
N LYS A 215 -8.48 -13.48 -14.62
CA LYS A 215 -7.14 -13.08 -14.11
C LYS A 215 -7.03 -13.27 -12.59
N ALA A 216 -8.09 -12.98 -11.85
CA ALA A 216 -8.14 -13.25 -10.41
C ALA A 216 -7.98 -14.75 -10.10
N LEU A 217 -8.66 -15.62 -10.89
CA LEU A 217 -8.54 -17.06 -10.73
C LEU A 217 -7.14 -17.58 -11.06
N GLU A 218 -6.54 -17.11 -12.15
CA GLU A 218 -5.17 -17.48 -12.55
C GLU A 218 -4.16 -17.16 -11.45
N LEU A 219 -4.24 -15.94 -10.88
CA LEU A 219 -3.34 -15.50 -9.81
C LEU A 219 -3.61 -16.21 -8.49
N SER A 220 -4.86 -16.51 -8.17
CA SER A 220 -5.21 -17.28 -6.98
C SER A 220 -4.72 -18.73 -7.07
N ASN A 221 -4.81 -19.36 -8.24
CA ASN A 221 -4.24 -20.68 -8.49
C ASN A 221 -2.71 -20.65 -8.39
N LYS A 222 -2.05 -19.63 -8.95
CA LYS A 222 -0.60 -19.45 -8.84
C LYS A 222 -0.17 -19.27 -7.38
N ALA A 223 -0.92 -18.49 -6.61
CA ALA A 223 -0.67 -18.32 -5.18
C ALA A 223 -0.77 -19.64 -4.41
N LEU A 224 -1.75 -20.47 -4.74
CA LEU A 224 -1.93 -21.80 -4.14
C LEU A 224 -0.78 -22.73 -4.50
N GLU A 225 -0.41 -22.81 -5.78
CA GLU A 225 0.71 -23.61 -6.28
C GLU A 225 2.03 -23.22 -5.58
N VAL A 226 2.31 -21.92 -5.46
CA VAL A 226 3.49 -21.42 -4.76
C VAL A 226 3.47 -21.80 -3.28
N ALA A 227 2.31 -21.74 -2.62
CA ALA A 227 2.16 -22.12 -1.21
C ALA A 227 2.37 -23.63 -1.00
N GLU A 228 1.88 -24.46 -1.91
CA GLU A 228 2.07 -25.91 -1.88
C GLU A 228 3.55 -26.30 -2.08
N ASN A 229 4.21 -25.67 -3.07
CA ASN A 229 5.64 -25.88 -3.35
C ASN A 229 6.52 -25.47 -2.15
N ASN A 230 6.17 -24.39 -1.47
CA ASN A 230 6.87 -23.89 -0.29
C ASN A 230 6.46 -24.59 1.01
N LYS A 231 5.51 -25.55 0.95
CA LYS A 231 4.97 -26.27 2.11
C LYS A 231 4.40 -25.33 3.19
N ALA A 232 3.77 -24.23 2.78
CA ALA A 232 3.14 -23.27 3.68
C ALA A 232 1.78 -23.80 4.19
N LYS A 233 1.82 -24.85 5.01
CA LYS A 233 0.64 -25.64 5.46
C LYS A 233 -0.50 -24.79 6.02
N LYS A 234 -0.18 -23.71 6.75
CA LYS A 234 -1.19 -22.84 7.37
C LYS A 234 -1.97 -22.00 6.35
N LEU A 235 -1.32 -21.62 5.24
CA LEU A 235 -1.90 -20.74 4.22
C LEU A 235 -2.72 -21.51 3.16
N ILE A 236 -2.40 -22.77 2.95
CA ILE A 236 -3.04 -23.62 1.91
C ILE A 236 -4.58 -23.67 2.05
N PRO A 237 -5.18 -23.91 3.24
CA PRO A 237 -6.65 -23.95 3.37
C PRO A 237 -7.31 -22.62 2.98
N THR A 238 -6.73 -21.50 3.36
CA THR A 238 -7.21 -20.16 3.02
C THR A 238 -7.14 -19.90 1.52
N LEU A 239 -6.02 -20.28 0.87
CA LEU A 239 -5.87 -20.12 -0.59
C LEU A 239 -6.80 -21.05 -1.37
N LYS A 240 -7.01 -22.29 -0.92
CA LYS A 240 -8.01 -23.21 -1.49
C LYS A 240 -9.42 -22.61 -1.41
N PHE A 241 -9.75 -22.00 -0.27
CA PHE A 241 -11.01 -21.29 -0.11
C PHE A 241 -11.12 -20.10 -1.09
N ASN A 242 -10.09 -19.29 -1.22
CA ASN A 242 -10.08 -18.14 -2.14
C ASN A 242 -10.28 -18.55 -3.58
N VAL A 243 -9.58 -19.60 -4.04
CA VAL A 243 -9.78 -20.17 -5.40
C VAL A 243 -11.23 -20.62 -5.60
N SER A 244 -11.76 -21.38 -4.63
CA SER A 244 -13.17 -21.86 -4.69
C SER A 244 -14.16 -20.69 -4.68
N PHE A 245 -13.87 -19.64 -3.92
CA PHE A 245 -14.68 -18.43 -3.84
C PHE A 245 -14.71 -17.69 -5.19
N VAL A 246 -13.57 -17.54 -5.86
CA VAL A 246 -13.48 -16.91 -7.19
C VAL A 246 -14.24 -17.74 -8.22
N LYS A 247 -14.06 -19.08 -8.26
CA LYS A 247 -14.78 -19.98 -9.15
C LYS A 247 -16.30 -19.88 -8.95
N PHE A 248 -16.74 -19.82 -7.71
CA PHE A 248 -18.16 -19.67 -7.37
C PHE A 248 -18.72 -18.33 -7.87
N ASN A 249 -17.96 -17.24 -7.73
CA ASN A 249 -18.37 -15.93 -8.22
C ASN A 249 -18.36 -15.84 -9.76
N ILE A 250 -17.42 -16.52 -10.44
CA ILE A 250 -17.44 -16.66 -11.91
C ILE A 250 -18.74 -17.32 -12.35
N ALA A 251 -19.15 -18.43 -11.70
CA ALA A 251 -20.38 -19.11 -11.98
C ALA A 251 -21.62 -18.21 -11.81
N GLN A 252 -21.67 -17.44 -10.72
CA GLN A 252 -22.74 -16.45 -10.49
C GLN A 252 -22.71 -15.30 -11.49
N PHE A 253 -21.52 -14.88 -11.93
CA PHE A 253 -21.37 -13.80 -12.89
C PHE A 253 -21.83 -14.22 -14.28
N VAL A 254 -21.45 -15.42 -14.73
CA VAL A 254 -21.85 -15.98 -16.02
C VAL A 254 -23.40 -16.14 -16.13
N LEU A 255 -24.04 -16.50 -15.03
CA LEU A 255 -25.53 -16.56 -14.97
C LEU A 255 -26.20 -15.20 -15.22
N LYS A 256 -25.52 -14.09 -14.86
CA LYS A 256 -26.05 -12.73 -15.00
C LYS A 256 -25.72 -12.09 -16.35
N LEU A 257 -24.86 -12.71 -17.16
CA LEU A 257 -24.51 -12.18 -18.47
C LEU A 257 -25.65 -12.34 -19.48
N ASP A 258 -25.78 -11.33 -20.34
CA ASP A 258 -26.70 -11.41 -21.48
C ASP A 258 -26.26 -12.50 -22.46
N VAL A 259 -27.24 -13.10 -23.18
CA VAL A 259 -27.04 -14.17 -24.18
C VAL A 259 -25.98 -13.80 -25.24
N SER A 260 -25.90 -12.51 -25.61
CA SER A 260 -24.95 -12.01 -26.61
C SER A 260 -23.52 -11.83 -26.10
N LYS A 261 -23.30 -11.85 -24.77
CA LYS A 261 -22.01 -11.59 -24.12
C LYS A 261 -21.37 -12.83 -23.52
N ARG A 262 -22.02 -13.97 -23.60
CA ARG A 262 -21.56 -15.25 -23.07
C ARG A 262 -21.36 -16.25 -24.19
N ALA A 263 -20.43 -17.17 -24.03
CA ALA A 263 -20.17 -18.27 -24.94
C ALA A 263 -20.44 -19.62 -24.23
N VAL A 264 -20.76 -20.65 -25.00
CA VAL A 264 -20.89 -22.04 -24.50
C VAL A 264 -19.66 -22.45 -23.71
N ASP A 265 -18.47 -22.10 -24.20
CA ASP A 265 -17.18 -22.38 -23.55
C ASP A 265 -17.08 -21.73 -22.17
N ASP A 266 -17.53 -20.49 -22.01
CA ASP A 266 -17.48 -19.76 -20.72
C ASP A 266 -18.40 -20.44 -19.69
N ILE A 267 -19.60 -20.88 -20.13
CA ILE A 267 -20.57 -21.60 -19.29
C ILE A 267 -20.01 -22.97 -18.88
N THR A 268 -19.43 -23.71 -19.82
CA THR A 268 -18.85 -25.03 -19.54
C THR A 268 -17.69 -24.93 -18.53
N LYS A 269 -16.80 -23.96 -18.73
CA LYS A 269 -15.70 -23.67 -17.76
C LYS A 269 -16.24 -23.25 -16.40
N ALA A 270 -17.34 -22.49 -16.36
CA ALA A 270 -17.98 -22.10 -15.11
C ALA A 270 -18.62 -23.29 -14.38
N ILE A 271 -19.20 -24.25 -15.09
CA ILE A 271 -19.76 -25.48 -14.51
C ILE A 271 -18.68 -26.35 -13.93
N THR A 272 -17.62 -26.66 -14.69
CA THR A 272 -16.48 -27.46 -14.21
C THR A 272 -15.77 -26.80 -13.04
N GLY A 273 -15.52 -25.50 -13.12
CA GLY A 273 -14.93 -24.75 -12.01
C GLY A 273 -15.82 -24.72 -10.75
N LEU A 274 -17.16 -24.66 -10.92
CA LEU A 274 -18.08 -24.72 -9.79
C LEU A 274 -18.10 -26.11 -9.14
N GLU A 275 -18.03 -27.19 -9.91
CA GLU A 275 -17.95 -28.56 -9.39
C GLU A 275 -16.69 -28.75 -8.55
N GLU A 276 -15.53 -28.37 -9.09
CA GLU A 276 -14.26 -28.39 -8.35
C GLU A 276 -14.32 -27.53 -7.06
N ALA A 277 -14.95 -26.36 -7.12
CA ALA A 277 -15.12 -25.52 -5.97
C ALA A 277 -16.01 -26.15 -4.88
N ILE A 278 -17.08 -26.85 -5.28
CA ILE A 278 -17.97 -27.56 -4.35
C ILE A 278 -17.21 -28.67 -3.63
N ASP A 279 -16.39 -29.45 -4.36
CA ASP A 279 -15.63 -30.54 -3.78
C ASP A 279 -14.60 -30.01 -2.75
N VAL A 280 -13.87 -28.95 -3.10
CA VAL A 280 -12.92 -28.29 -2.20
C VAL A 280 -13.61 -27.67 -0.98
N LEU A 281 -14.79 -27.03 -1.14
CA LEU A 281 -15.54 -26.48 0.01
C LEU A 281 -16.01 -27.57 0.97
N ASN A 282 -16.41 -28.75 0.45
CA ASN A 282 -16.76 -29.89 1.28
C ASN A 282 -15.54 -30.51 1.99
N GLU A 283 -14.38 -30.56 1.31
CA GLU A 283 -13.10 -30.96 1.92
C GLU A 283 -12.76 -30.05 3.09
N LEU A 284 -12.72 -28.72 2.85
CA LEU A 284 -12.41 -27.70 3.86
C LEU A 284 -13.41 -27.69 5.04
N ALA A 285 -14.67 -28.00 4.81
CA ALA A 285 -15.68 -28.08 5.87
C ALA A 285 -15.46 -29.25 6.86
N ASN A 286 -14.68 -30.24 6.45
CA ASN A 286 -14.30 -31.40 7.27
C ASN A 286 -12.86 -31.32 7.79
N ASP A 287 -12.14 -30.25 7.46
CA ASP A 287 -10.78 -30.03 7.95
C ASP A 287 -10.79 -29.74 9.46
N ALA A 288 -9.67 -30.02 10.13
CA ALA A 288 -9.50 -29.76 11.57
C ALA A 288 -9.48 -28.23 11.87
N ASN A 289 -8.92 -27.45 10.95
CA ASN A 289 -8.79 -25.98 11.03
C ASN A 289 -9.34 -25.32 9.77
N PRO A 290 -10.66 -25.20 9.61
CA PRO A 290 -11.25 -24.60 8.43
C PRO A 290 -11.03 -23.08 8.43
N PRO A 291 -10.79 -22.46 7.25
CA PRO A 291 -10.55 -21.02 7.14
C PRO A 291 -11.80 -20.17 7.44
N VAL A 292 -12.98 -20.79 7.37
CA VAL A 292 -14.29 -20.17 7.66
C VAL A 292 -15.14 -21.20 8.38
N GLN A 293 -16.18 -20.76 9.09
CA GLN A 293 -17.10 -21.65 9.81
C GLN A 293 -17.60 -22.79 8.92
N PRO A 294 -17.50 -24.06 9.36
CA PRO A 294 -17.85 -25.24 8.56
C PRO A 294 -19.28 -25.21 7.99
N GLU A 295 -20.22 -24.65 8.76
CA GLU A 295 -21.62 -24.50 8.35
C GLU A 295 -21.76 -23.60 7.13
N MET A 296 -20.99 -22.50 7.07
CA MET A 296 -20.99 -21.59 5.91
C MET A 296 -20.39 -22.25 4.66
N LEU A 297 -19.35 -23.06 4.82
CA LEU A 297 -18.77 -23.82 3.72
C LEU A 297 -19.75 -24.83 3.16
N LYS A 298 -20.41 -25.62 4.01
CA LYS A 298 -21.45 -26.59 3.64
C LYS A 298 -22.66 -25.92 2.99
N GLN A 299 -23.11 -24.80 3.53
CA GLN A 299 -24.21 -24.03 2.95
C GLN A 299 -23.86 -23.54 1.55
N ARG A 300 -22.65 -23.02 1.34
CA ARG A 300 -22.18 -22.54 0.03
C ARG A 300 -22.05 -23.71 -0.96
N ALA A 301 -21.49 -24.83 -0.55
CA ALA A 301 -21.41 -26.04 -1.37
C ALA A 301 -22.81 -26.54 -1.78
N SER A 302 -23.75 -26.59 -0.84
CA SER A 302 -25.16 -26.96 -1.10
C SER A 302 -25.85 -26.00 -2.07
N MET A 303 -25.63 -24.68 -1.92
CA MET A 303 -26.16 -23.68 -2.87
C MET A 303 -25.55 -23.88 -4.26
N GLY A 304 -24.27 -24.19 -4.34
CA GLY A 304 -23.58 -24.53 -5.60
C GLY A 304 -24.25 -25.70 -6.31
N THR A 305 -24.41 -26.82 -5.59
CA THR A 305 -24.97 -28.06 -6.15
C THR A 305 -26.45 -27.93 -6.51
N ASN A 306 -27.24 -27.41 -5.59
CA ASN A 306 -28.70 -27.46 -5.72
C ASN A 306 -29.30 -26.35 -6.60
N THR A 307 -28.60 -25.21 -6.65
CA THR A 307 -29.13 -24.02 -7.33
C THR A 307 -28.27 -23.63 -8.53
N LEU A 308 -26.99 -23.26 -8.31
CA LEU A 308 -26.16 -22.66 -9.35
C LEU A 308 -25.88 -23.65 -10.49
N LYS A 309 -25.49 -24.89 -10.17
CA LYS A 309 -25.20 -25.91 -11.18
C LYS A 309 -26.40 -26.15 -12.10
N LYS A 310 -27.60 -26.34 -11.53
CA LYS A 310 -28.82 -26.56 -12.29
C LYS A 310 -29.19 -25.34 -13.15
N GLN A 311 -28.94 -24.14 -12.67
CA GLN A 311 -29.18 -22.93 -13.47
C GLN A 311 -28.19 -22.83 -14.62
N LEU A 312 -26.90 -23.12 -14.40
CA LEU A 312 -25.91 -23.13 -15.47
C LEU A 312 -26.15 -24.21 -16.51
N GLU A 313 -26.58 -25.41 -16.12
CA GLU A 313 -26.94 -26.48 -17.05
C GLU A 313 -28.15 -26.11 -17.96
N ARG A 314 -29.13 -25.38 -17.41
CA ARG A 314 -30.22 -24.82 -18.21
C ARG A 314 -29.71 -23.74 -19.15
N LEU A 315 -28.90 -22.85 -18.61
CA LEU A 315 -28.28 -21.77 -19.37
C LEU A 315 -27.44 -22.30 -20.53
N LEU A 316 -26.72 -23.40 -20.33
CA LEU A 316 -25.92 -24.06 -21.35
C LEU A 316 -26.79 -24.50 -22.52
N LYS A 317 -27.88 -25.18 -22.26
CA LYS A 317 -28.82 -25.61 -23.32
C LYS A 317 -29.41 -24.43 -24.10
N GLU A 318 -29.81 -23.37 -23.39
CA GLU A 318 -30.33 -22.15 -24.03
C GLU A 318 -29.25 -21.50 -24.91
N GLN A 319 -28.02 -21.49 -24.48
CA GLN A 319 -26.91 -20.92 -25.23
C GLN A 319 -26.53 -21.77 -26.44
N GLU A 320 -26.53 -23.10 -26.33
CA GLU A 320 -26.31 -24.01 -27.45
C GLU A 320 -27.37 -23.83 -28.54
N GLU A 321 -28.65 -23.71 -28.16
CA GLU A 321 -29.71 -23.40 -29.09
C GLU A 321 -29.55 -22.03 -29.76
N TYR A 322 -29.17 -21.03 -29.00
CA TYR A 322 -28.92 -19.69 -29.53
C TYR A 322 -27.74 -19.70 -30.51
N GLU A 323 -26.62 -20.31 -30.15
CA GLU A 323 -25.42 -20.38 -30.99
C GLU A 323 -25.69 -21.18 -32.27
N SER A 324 -26.47 -22.27 -32.19
CA SER A 324 -26.86 -23.04 -33.37
C SER A 324 -27.67 -22.21 -34.37
N LYS A 325 -28.57 -21.34 -33.88
CA LYS A 325 -29.40 -20.46 -34.71
C LYS A 325 -28.63 -19.26 -35.29
N PHE A 326 -27.63 -18.81 -34.62
CA PHE A 326 -26.91 -17.56 -34.95
C PHE A 326 -25.40 -17.73 -35.15
N LYS A 327 -24.92 -18.95 -35.36
CA LYS A 327 -23.53 -19.33 -35.51
C LYS A 327 -22.72 -18.36 -36.39
N HIS A 328 -23.25 -18.02 -37.57
CA HIS A 328 -22.56 -17.11 -38.48
C HIS A 328 -22.44 -15.67 -37.92
N LYS A 329 -23.50 -15.18 -37.26
CA LYS A 329 -23.45 -13.83 -36.63
C LYS A 329 -22.53 -13.79 -35.41
N ILE A 330 -22.46 -14.89 -34.69
CA ILE A 330 -21.60 -15.03 -33.51
C ILE A 330 -20.14 -15.14 -33.93
N GLU A 331 -19.83 -15.89 -34.99
CA GLU A 331 -18.48 -15.98 -35.54
C GLU A 331 -17.93 -14.60 -35.95
N GLU A 332 -18.77 -13.82 -36.62
CA GLU A 332 -18.38 -12.46 -37.01
C GLU A 332 -18.20 -11.54 -35.83
N ALA A 333 -19.06 -11.62 -34.81
CA ALA A 333 -18.95 -10.86 -33.57
C ALA A 333 -17.72 -11.26 -32.75
N LEU A 334 -17.39 -12.55 -32.67
CA LEU A 334 -16.17 -13.04 -32.00
C LEU A 334 -14.91 -12.56 -32.71
N ARG A 335 -14.89 -12.60 -34.05
CA ARG A 335 -13.77 -12.09 -34.86
C ARG A 335 -13.54 -10.60 -34.64
N ILE A 336 -14.64 -9.82 -34.59
CA ILE A 336 -14.55 -8.38 -34.28
C ILE A 336 -13.96 -8.17 -32.87
N ARG A 337 -14.46 -8.93 -31.88
CA ARG A 337 -13.99 -8.84 -30.48
C ARG A 337 -12.51 -9.24 -30.32
N GLU A 338 -12.05 -10.26 -31.04
CA GLU A 338 -10.64 -10.64 -31.07
C GLU A 338 -9.76 -9.54 -31.68
N VAL A 339 -10.22 -8.94 -32.79
CA VAL A 339 -9.52 -7.82 -33.40
C VAL A 339 -9.47 -6.59 -32.48
N GLU A 340 -10.55 -6.31 -31.76
CA GLU A 340 -10.57 -5.22 -30.76
C GLU A 340 -9.64 -5.50 -29.58
N LYS A 341 -9.65 -6.74 -29.05
CA LYS A 341 -8.71 -7.16 -28.03
C LYS A 341 -7.25 -7.07 -28.47
N ALA A 342 -6.96 -7.51 -29.69
CA ALA A 342 -5.62 -7.43 -30.26
C ALA A 342 -5.19 -5.96 -30.47
N LYS A 343 -6.10 -5.09 -30.89
CA LYS A 343 -5.84 -3.64 -31.01
C LYS A 343 -5.58 -3.01 -29.64
N ALA A 344 -6.43 -3.31 -28.65
CA ALA A 344 -6.26 -2.79 -27.31
C ALA A 344 -4.93 -3.24 -26.67
N ALA A 345 -4.58 -4.53 -26.84
CA ALA A 345 -3.30 -5.05 -26.36
C ALA A 345 -2.09 -4.42 -27.08
N LEU A 346 -2.22 -4.17 -28.39
CA LEU A 346 -1.18 -3.49 -29.16
C LEU A 346 -1.04 -2.01 -28.76
N GLU A 347 -2.15 -1.35 -28.48
CA GLU A 347 -2.17 0.03 -28.02
C GLU A 347 -1.59 0.18 -26.61
N GLU A 348 -1.93 -0.77 -25.71
CA GLU A 348 -1.34 -0.84 -24.38
C GLU A 348 0.17 -1.09 -24.44
N LYS A 349 0.60 -2.01 -25.31
CA LYS A 349 2.03 -2.25 -25.57
C LYS A 349 2.75 -1.02 -26.11
N LYS A 350 2.15 -0.33 -27.09
CA LYS A 350 2.71 0.92 -27.62
C LYS A 350 2.79 2.01 -26.56
N ARG A 351 1.79 2.09 -25.69
CA ARG A 351 1.77 3.06 -24.58
C ARG A 351 2.86 2.77 -23.56
N LEU A 352 3.08 1.47 -23.24
CA LEU A 352 4.18 1.05 -22.38
C LEU A 352 5.55 1.36 -23.02
N GLU A 353 5.74 1.01 -24.30
CA GLU A 353 6.97 1.32 -25.02
C GLU A 353 7.23 2.84 -25.12
N GLU A 354 6.16 3.64 -25.25
CA GLU A 354 6.27 5.10 -25.27
C GLU A 354 6.58 5.67 -23.87
N GLN A 355 6.04 5.06 -22.81
CA GLN A 355 6.38 5.40 -21.43
C GLN A 355 7.85 5.06 -21.12
N GLU A 356 8.29 3.86 -21.49
CA GLU A 356 9.69 3.43 -21.32
C GLU A 356 10.66 4.35 -22.11
N LYS A 357 10.28 4.78 -23.32
CA LYS A 357 11.08 5.74 -24.10
C LYS A 357 11.15 7.10 -23.40
N LYS A 358 10.02 7.62 -22.90
CA LYS A 358 9.99 8.88 -22.17
C LYS A 358 10.80 8.83 -20.89
N GLU A 359 10.74 7.70 -20.17
CA GLU A 359 11.55 7.48 -18.96
C GLU A 359 13.04 7.38 -19.31
N ALA A 360 13.38 6.69 -20.41
CA ALA A 360 14.75 6.63 -20.89
C ALA A 360 15.28 8.00 -21.35
N GLU A 361 14.46 8.77 -22.07
CA GLU A 361 14.79 10.14 -22.49
C GLU A 361 14.97 11.06 -21.27
N MET A 362 14.06 10.99 -20.29
CA MET A 362 14.20 11.76 -19.05
C MET A 362 15.45 11.38 -18.27
N LYS A 363 15.80 10.10 -18.27
CA LYS A 363 17.02 9.63 -17.60
C LYS A 363 18.26 10.16 -18.30
N ILE A 364 18.30 10.13 -19.65
CA ILE A 364 19.39 10.69 -20.45
C ILE A 364 19.52 12.20 -20.21
N GLU A 365 18.38 12.91 -20.16
CA GLU A 365 18.36 14.34 -19.91
C GLU A 365 18.80 14.69 -18.49
N TYR A 366 18.38 13.89 -17.51
CA TYR A 366 18.84 14.00 -16.13
C TYR A 366 20.35 13.77 -15.99
N ASP A 367 20.88 12.72 -16.65
CA ASP A 367 22.31 12.42 -16.66
C ASP A 367 23.11 13.54 -17.35
N ARG A 368 22.55 14.11 -18.44
CA ARG A 368 23.14 15.27 -19.14
C ARG A 368 23.18 16.52 -18.24
N LEU A 369 22.07 16.82 -17.56
CA LEU A 369 22.01 17.94 -16.62
C LEU A 369 22.97 17.73 -15.45
N GLN A 370 23.11 16.50 -14.97
CA GLN A 370 24.07 16.18 -13.91
C GLN A 370 25.53 16.31 -14.36
N GLN A 371 25.80 15.95 -15.63
CA GLN A 371 27.13 16.19 -16.22
C GLN A 371 27.40 17.67 -16.41
N GLN A 372 26.41 18.46 -16.87
CA GLN A 372 26.53 19.91 -16.97
C GLN A 372 26.74 20.58 -15.61
N ALA A 373 26.03 20.13 -14.58
CA ALA A 373 26.23 20.62 -13.22
C ALA A 373 27.65 20.35 -12.72
N LYS A 374 28.18 19.15 -12.96
CA LYS A 374 29.56 18.80 -12.63
C LYS A 374 30.60 19.63 -13.41
N GLN A 375 30.30 19.90 -14.69
CA GLN A 375 31.16 20.79 -15.49
C GLN A 375 31.14 22.22 -14.95
N TRP A 376 29.97 22.74 -14.60
CA TRP A 376 29.85 24.07 -13.98
C TRP A 376 30.53 24.16 -12.61
N GLU A 377 30.48 23.08 -11.82
CA GLU A 377 31.23 23.03 -10.57
C GLU A 377 32.75 23.05 -10.83
N ALA A 378 33.22 22.25 -11.78
CA ALA A 378 34.62 22.22 -12.18
C ALA A 378 35.09 23.57 -12.77
N ASP A 379 34.30 24.21 -13.65
CA ASP A 379 34.57 25.52 -14.19
C ASP A 379 34.58 26.61 -13.12
N ARG A 380 33.69 26.47 -12.13
CA ARG A 380 33.66 27.38 -10.98
C ARG A 380 34.88 27.21 -10.08
N GLU A 381 35.32 25.98 -9.85
CA GLU A 381 36.56 25.71 -9.12
C GLU A 381 37.78 26.24 -9.88
N GLN A 382 37.84 26.05 -11.21
CA GLN A 382 38.92 26.60 -12.00
C GLN A 382 38.89 28.13 -11.98
N ASN A 383 37.73 28.77 -12.12
CA ASN A 383 37.63 30.23 -12.01
C ASN A 383 38.02 30.75 -10.62
N LEU A 384 37.72 30.04 -9.55
CA LEU A 384 38.17 30.37 -8.21
C LEU A 384 39.69 30.28 -8.07
N ILE A 385 40.29 29.24 -8.71
CA ILE A 385 41.76 29.10 -8.74
C ILE A 385 42.39 30.24 -9.55
N TYR A 386 41.82 30.59 -10.70
CA TYR A 386 42.27 31.74 -11.50
C TYR A 386 42.16 33.07 -10.75
N GLU A 387 41.04 33.29 -10.02
CA GLU A 387 40.87 34.48 -9.21
C GLU A 387 41.86 34.53 -8.03
N GLU A 388 42.17 33.38 -7.43
CA GLU A 388 43.19 33.31 -6.38
C GLU A 388 44.64 33.57 -6.94
N GLU A 389 44.94 33.05 -8.11
CA GLU A 389 46.21 33.29 -8.78
C GLU A 389 46.31 34.75 -9.24
N GLU A 390 45.22 35.34 -9.76
CA GLU A 390 45.17 36.76 -10.11
C GLU A 390 45.34 37.67 -8.88
N LYS A 391 44.73 37.32 -7.76
CA LYS A 391 44.91 37.98 -6.45
C LYS A 391 46.35 37.84 -5.94
N LYS A 392 47.00 36.68 -6.14
CA LYS A 392 48.40 36.45 -5.83
C LYS A 392 49.35 37.24 -6.73
N THR A 393 49.03 37.37 -8.03
CA THR A 393 49.82 38.16 -8.97
C THR A 393 49.62 39.67 -8.79
N LYS A 394 48.38 40.12 -8.44
CA LYS A 394 48.11 41.53 -8.08
C LYS A 394 48.79 41.90 -6.74
N LYS A 395 48.90 41.01 -5.77
CA LYS A 395 49.68 41.22 -4.53
C LYS A 395 51.18 41.29 -4.83
N LYS A 396 51.71 40.59 -5.84
CA LYS A 396 53.13 40.69 -6.23
C LYS A 396 53.42 41.93 -7.04
N LYS A 397 52.46 42.49 -7.80
CA LYS A 397 52.64 43.75 -8.57
C LYS A 397 52.49 45.00 -7.72
N ASN A 398 51.75 44.97 -6.62
CA ASN A 398 51.58 46.10 -5.70
C ASN A 398 52.71 46.22 -4.64
N ALA A 399 53.76 45.39 -4.72
CA ALA A 399 54.94 45.48 -3.85
C ALA A 399 56.11 46.26 -4.49
N VAL A 400 55.92 46.76 -5.71
CA VAL A 400 56.95 47.62 -6.38
C VAL A 400 56.19 48.78 -6.99
N TRP A 401 56.11 49.86 -6.29
CA TRP A 401 56.02 51.26 -6.73
C TRP A 401 55.30 52.08 -5.67
N THR A 402 56.07 52.63 -4.80
CA THR A 402 55.79 53.87 -4.09
C THR A 402 56.28 54.99 -4.94
N ASP A 403 55.44 55.94 -5.08
CA ASP A 403 55.71 57.40 -4.99
C ASP A 403 55.07 58.22 -6.11
N GLU A 404 54.56 59.33 -5.67
CA GLU A 404 54.25 60.60 -6.34
C GLU A 404 52.85 60.86 -6.87
N GLU A 405 52.17 61.61 -6.06
CA GLU A 405 51.51 62.92 -6.20
C GLU A 405 50.30 63.11 -7.15
N ALA A 406 49.28 63.56 -6.50
CA ALA A 406 48.53 64.83 -6.66
C ALA A 406 47.38 64.92 -7.68
N SER A 407 46.25 65.24 -7.06
CA SER A 407 45.22 66.24 -7.39
C SER A 407 44.34 66.04 -8.63
N GLY A 408 43.06 66.28 -8.40
CA GLY A 408 42.18 66.90 -9.36
C GLY A 408 40.79 66.24 -9.49
N ASP A 409 39.87 66.80 -8.76
CA ASP A 409 38.47 67.18 -9.10
C ASP A 409 37.53 66.28 -9.92
N GLU A 410 36.43 66.01 -9.24
CA GLU A 410 35.02 66.39 -9.54
C GLU A 410 34.26 65.69 -10.68
N ASP A 411 33.03 65.46 -10.33
CA ASP A 411 31.76 65.33 -11.05
C ASP A 411 31.32 63.97 -11.55
N GLY A 412 30.38 63.38 -10.86
CA GLY A 412 28.96 63.46 -11.08
C GLY A 412 28.45 62.59 -12.22
N GLU A 413 27.80 61.51 -11.91
CA GLU A 413 26.46 61.34 -12.42
C GLU A 413 25.81 60.01 -11.98
N LYS A 414 24.62 60.18 -11.42
CA LYS A 414 23.73 59.11 -11.01
C LYS A 414 23.07 58.47 -12.22
N ALA A 415 23.23 57.17 -12.44
CA ALA A 415 22.41 56.43 -13.36
C ALA A 415 21.46 55.48 -12.62
N LYS A 416 20.17 55.79 -12.69
CA LYS A 416 19.02 55.03 -12.20
C LYS A 416 18.88 53.71 -12.93
N LYS A 417 18.87 52.61 -12.23
CA LYS A 417 18.39 51.30 -12.75
C LYS A 417 16.89 51.27 -12.82
N LYS A 418 16.30 51.29 -14.02
CA LYS A 418 14.89 50.99 -14.29
C LYS A 418 14.66 49.47 -14.22
N LYS A 419 13.72 49.03 -13.39
CA LYS A 419 13.13 47.70 -13.42
C LYS A 419 12.14 47.62 -14.59
N THR A 420 12.38 46.76 -15.55
CA THR A 420 11.39 46.40 -16.58
C THR A 420 10.61 45.15 -16.15
N LYS A 421 9.32 45.33 -15.95
CA LYS A 421 8.33 44.22 -15.78
C LYS A 421 8.02 43.65 -17.17
N ALA A 422 8.29 42.36 -17.38
CA ALA A 422 7.83 41.65 -18.56
C ALA A 422 6.34 41.25 -18.40
N LYS A 423 5.52 41.79 -19.27
CA LYS A 423 4.12 41.40 -19.44
C LYS A 423 4.03 40.06 -20.20
N ARG A 424 3.36 39.09 -19.60
CA ARG A 424 3.00 37.83 -20.27
C ARG A 424 1.75 38.05 -21.13
N SER A 425 1.89 38.02 -22.46
CA SER A 425 0.76 38.08 -23.38
C SER A 425 0.16 36.66 -23.57
N ARG A 426 -1.14 36.55 -23.28
CA ARG A 426 -1.99 35.42 -23.67
C ARG A 426 -2.24 35.46 -25.18
N ARG A 427 -1.80 34.45 -25.93
CA ARG A 427 -2.28 34.20 -27.27
C ARG A 427 -3.57 33.39 -27.23
N LYS A 428 -4.64 33.98 -27.74
CA LYS A 428 -5.87 33.31 -28.16
C LYS A 428 -5.59 32.53 -29.45
N ALA A 429 -5.95 31.25 -29.48
CA ALA A 429 -6.07 30.50 -30.71
C ALA A 429 -7.43 30.83 -31.36
N VAL A 430 -7.37 31.16 -32.63
CA VAL A 430 -8.51 31.34 -33.51
C VAL A 430 -8.87 29.96 -34.06
N VAL A 431 -10.16 29.63 -34.00
CA VAL A 431 -10.77 28.48 -34.66
C VAL A 431 -11.35 28.98 -35.95
N ASP A 432 -10.94 28.41 -37.06
CA ASP A 432 -11.61 28.57 -38.36
C ASP A 432 -12.63 27.43 -38.51
N ASP A 433 -13.88 27.85 -38.81
CA ASP A 433 -15.00 27.08 -39.29
C ASP A 433 -14.81 26.78 -40.79
N ASP A 434 -15.21 25.59 -41.20
CA ASP A 434 -15.84 25.40 -42.53
C ASP A 434 -16.70 24.12 -42.55
N ASP A 435 -17.94 24.36 -42.87
CA ASP A 435 -19.14 23.67 -43.26
C ASP A 435 -19.04 22.25 -43.84
N GLU A 436 -20.00 21.36 -43.49
CA GLU A 436 -21.06 20.92 -44.41
C GLU A 436 -22.17 20.09 -43.70
N GLU A 437 -23.39 20.34 -44.16
CA GLU A 437 -24.69 19.87 -43.70
C GLU A 437 -24.92 18.38 -43.92
N ALA A 438 -25.64 17.75 -43.00
CA ALA A 438 -26.71 16.80 -43.33
C ALA A 438 -27.68 16.61 -42.13
N SER A 439 -28.87 17.02 -42.34
CA SER A 439 -30.06 16.96 -41.53
C SER A 439 -30.56 15.55 -41.24
N VAL A 440 -30.89 15.16 -39.98
CA VAL A 440 -32.03 14.27 -39.66
C VAL A 440 -32.53 14.51 -38.21
N LYS A 441 -33.74 14.95 -38.19
CA LYS A 441 -34.85 15.00 -37.21
C LYS A 441 -34.67 14.42 -35.79
N THR A 442 -34.94 15.32 -34.84
CA THR A 442 -35.30 15.03 -33.43
C THR A 442 -36.72 14.52 -33.23
N PRO A 443 -37.02 13.77 -32.19
CA PRO A 443 -38.30 13.86 -31.48
C PRO A 443 -38.23 14.27 -30.04
N LYS A 444 -38.97 15.31 -29.79
CA LYS A 444 -39.76 15.78 -28.64
C LYS A 444 -39.43 15.33 -27.20
N LYS A 445 -39.14 16.35 -26.41
CA LYS A 445 -39.12 16.47 -24.95
C LYS A 445 -40.40 16.00 -24.28
N ARG A 446 -40.26 15.19 -23.23
CA ARG A 446 -41.27 15.07 -22.15
C ARG A 446 -40.73 15.80 -20.91
N LYS A 447 -41.54 16.74 -20.43
CA LYS A 447 -41.35 17.48 -19.16
C LYS A 447 -41.58 16.53 -18.00
N LEU A 448 -40.68 16.52 -17.01
CA LEU A 448 -40.97 16.06 -15.66
C LEU A 448 -40.55 17.17 -14.66
N THR A 449 -41.40 17.33 -13.69
CA THR A 449 -41.55 18.43 -12.74
C THR A 449 -40.37 18.54 -11.76
N LYS A 450 -40.07 19.79 -11.42
CA LYS A 450 -39.14 20.26 -10.40
C LYS A 450 -39.49 19.71 -9.01
N ALA A 451 -38.51 19.13 -8.32
CA ALA A 451 -38.40 19.18 -6.88
C ALA A 451 -37.10 19.91 -6.54
N SER A 452 -37.21 21.03 -5.88
CA SER A 452 -36.13 21.88 -5.45
C SER A 452 -35.44 21.27 -4.23
N SER A 453 -34.16 21.00 -4.28
CA SER A 453 -33.30 20.97 -3.10
C SER A 453 -32.10 21.90 -3.32
N LYS A 454 -32.04 22.91 -2.49
CA LYS A 454 -30.98 23.92 -2.41
C LYS A 454 -29.67 23.20 -2.07
N ILE A 455 -28.73 23.21 -3.00
CA ILE A 455 -27.33 22.93 -2.70
C ILE A 455 -26.72 24.26 -2.27
N LYS A 456 -26.37 24.34 -0.99
CA LYS A 456 -25.52 25.42 -0.46
C LYS A 456 -24.10 25.21 -0.99
N SER A 457 -23.55 26.29 -1.52
CA SER A 457 -22.16 26.40 -1.93
C SER A 457 -21.20 26.00 -0.81
N ALA A 458 -20.14 25.28 -1.20
CA ALA A 458 -19.02 24.94 -0.34
C ALA A 458 -18.41 26.23 0.25
N GLU A 459 -18.43 26.33 1.56
CA GLU A 459 -17.61 27.29 2.30
C GLU A 459 -16.15 26.80 2.22
N VAL A 460 -15.28 27.72 1.86
CA VAL A 460 -13.83 27.61 1.97
C VAL A 460 -13.52 27.44 3.45
N ILE A 461 -12.95 26.30 3.82
CA ILE A 461 -12.39 26.12 5.15
C ILE A 461 -11.06 26.87 5.14
N GLU A 462 -11.04 28.02 5.81
CA GLU A 462 -9.82 28.70 6.21
C GLU A 462 -9.07 27.79 7.19
N ASP A 463 -7.79 27.57 6.95
CA ASP A 463 -6.86 26.90 7.85
C ASP A 463 -6.88 27.61 9.20
N SER A 464 -7.48 26.99 10.21
CA SER A 464 -7.26 27.37 11.59
C SER A 464 -6.17 26.45 12.17
N ASP A 465 -4.96 26.96 12.13
CA ASP A 465 -3.76 26.42 12.81
C ASP A 465 -3.77 26.75 14.32
N GLU A 466 -4.92 26.85 14.95
CA GLU A 466 -5.05 27.07 16.38
C GLU A 466 -5.88 25.92 16.95
N ASP A 467 -5.20 24.97 17.62
CA ASP A 467 -5.66 24.10 18.72
C ASP A 467 -4.82 22.82 18.86
N MET A 468 -3.48 22.92 18.84
CA MET A 468 -2.58 21.76 19.14
C MET A 468 -1.59 22.01 20.28
N ASP A 469 -1.78 23.05 21.11
CA ASP A 469 -0.79 23.44 22.12
C ASP A 469 -1.15 23.12 23.58
N ASP A 470 -2.18 22.32 23.87
CA ASP A 470 -2.44 21.87 25.24
C ASP A 470 -2.29 20.36 25.41
N PHE A 471 -1.07 19.84 25.19
CA PHE A 471 -0.71 18.50 25.64
C PHE A 471 -0.15 18.59 27.07
N ASP A 472 -1.01 18.37 28.05
CA ASP A 472 -0.67 18.31 29.47
C ASP A 472 0.09 17.01 29.79
N GLU A 473 1.41 17.12 29.88
CA GLU A 473 2.34 16.02 30.19
C GLU A 473 2.09 15.42 31.59
N SER A 474 1.29 16.09 32.47
CA SER A 474 1.00 15.65 33.82
C SER A 474 -0.04 14.53 33.91
N LYS A 475 -0.74 14.19 32.82
CA LYS A 475 -1.76 13.12 32.78
C LYS A 475 -1.23 11.74 32.42
N LEU A 476 0.08 11.60 32.22
CA LEU A 476 0.69 10.30 31.90
C LEU A 476 0.94 9.42 33.14
N ASP A 477 0.87 10.01 34.35
CA ASP A 477 1.28 9.31 35.57
C ASP A 477 0.10 8.78 36.43
N ASP A 478 -1.17 9.09 36.09
CA ASP A 478 -2.32 8.80 36.97
C ASP A 478 -3.22 7.61 36.55
N ASP A 479 -2.87 6.90 35.46
CA ASP A 479 -3.69 5.80 34.92
C ASP A 479 -3.26 4.37 35.37
N ASN A 480 -2.73 4.24 36.59
CA ASN A 480 -2.32 2.91 37.12
C ASN A 480 -3.49 1.90 37.26
N GLU A 481 -4.74 2.35 37.40
CA GLU A 481 -5.89 1.46 37.53
C GLU A 481 -6.39 0.92 36.17
N GLU A 482 -6.22 1.68 35.08
CA GLU A 482 -6.56 1.19 33.73
C GLU A 482 -5.47 0.29 33.13
N ASP A 483 -4.20 0.49 33.51
CA ASP A 483 -3.10 -0.39 33.11
C ASP A 483 -3.27 -1.80 33.69
N ASP A 484 -3.78 -1.96 34.93
CA ASP A 484 -4.12 -3.24 35.52
C ASP A 484 -5.25 -3.99 34.78
N ALA A 485 -6.18 -3.27 34.16
CA ALA A 485 -7.25 -3.89 33.37
C ALA A 485 -6.74 -4.32 31.97
N LEU A 486 -5.76 -3.60 31.44
CA LEU A 486 -5.11 -3.94 30.18
C LEU A 486 -4.05 -5.04 30.36
N GLU A 487 -3.32 -5.05 31.48
CA GLU A 487 -2.42 -6.15 31.84
C GLU A 487 -3.19 -7.48 32.00
N LYS A 488 -4.42 -7.42 32.53
CA LYS A 488 -5.33 -8.60 32.58
C LYS A 488 -5.88 -8.99 31.21
N ALA A 489 -6.03 -8.04 30.28
CA ALA A 489 -6.39 -8.32 28.89
C ALA A 489 -5.19 -8.88 28.11
N GLU A 490 -3.98 -8.38 28.37
CA GLU A 490 -2.71 -8.92 27.84
C GLU A 490 -2.51 -10.37 28.32
N ALA A 491 -2.76 -10.69 29.59
CA ALA A 491 -2.64 -12.03 30.15
C ALA A 491 -3.67 -13.04 29.57
N ASN A 492 -4.81 -12.55 29.09
CA ASN A 492 -5.81 -13.40 28.43
C ASN A 492 -5.52 -13.63 26.93
N ILE A 493 -4.72 -12.75 26.31
CA ILE A 493 -4.24 -12.90 24.93
C ILE A 493 -3.06 -13.89 24.90
N ASP A 494 -2.24 -13.90 25.94
CA ASP A 494 -1.09 -14.81 26.10
C ASP A 494 -1.46 -16.31 26.15
N GLY A 495 -2.74 -16.65 26.34
CA GLY A 495 -3.24 -18.04 26.40
C GLY A 495 -3.64 -18.65 25.04
N VAL A 496 -3.63 -17.88 23.97
CA VAL A 496 -3.89 -18.36 22.59
C VAL A 496 -2.56 -18.62 21.92
N SER A 497 -2.32 -19.87 21.52
CA SER A 497 -1.05 -20.29 20.92
C SER A 497 -0.65 -19.42 19.73
N ASP A 498 0.63 -19.07 19.67
CA ASP A 498 1.32 -18.19 18.71
C ASP A 498 1.13 -18.56 17.23
N ASP A 499 0.53 -19.72 17.00
CA ASP A 499 0.40 -20.31 15.69
C ASP A 499 -0.68 -19.68 14.80
N ASP A 500 -1.64 -18.93 15.35
CA ASP A 500 -2.86 -18.50 14.64
C ASP A 500 -2.98 -16.99 14.40
N LYS A 501 -2.04 -16.15 14.89
CA LYS A 501 -2.30 -14.71 15.01
C LYS A 501 -1.91 -13.82 13.84
N ASP A 502 -1.02 -14.22 12.98
CA ASP A 502 -0.51 -13.35 11.90
C ASP A 502 -1.21 -13.54 10.54
N ASP A 503 -2.03 -14.59 10.39
CA ASP A 503 -2.48 -15.03 9.06
C ASP A 503 -3.99 -14.91 8.78
N GLU A 504 -4.85 -14.59 9.78
CA GLU A 504 -6.30 -14.72 9.58
C GLU A 504 -6.98 -13.66 8.71
N ASP A 505 -6.42 -12.46 8.57
CA ASP A 505 -7.13 -11.35 7.87
C ASP A 505 -6.62 -11.03 6.46
N GLU A 506 -5.44 -11.52 6.06
CA GLU A 506 -4.83 -11.12 4.79
C GLU A 506 -5.11 -12.06 3.59
N GLY A 507 -5.68 -13.22 3.82
CA GLY A 507 -5.86 -14.24 2.78
C GLY A 507 -7.29 -14.47 2.28
N LEU A 508 -8.31 -13.95 2.97
CA LEU A 508 -9.72 -14.12 2.57
C LEU A 508 -10.20 -12.96 1.69
N PHE A 509 -10.95 -13.29 0.64
CA PHE A 509 -11.61 -12.32 -0.26
C PHE A 509 -12.81 -11.65 0.41
#